data_bfaa091b680d84947502fe55a731e176
#
_entry.id   bfaa091b680d84947502fe55a731e176
#
_cell.length_a   1.000
_cell.length_b   1.000
_cell.length_c   1.000
_cell.angle_alpha   90.00
_cell.angle_beta   90.00
_cell.angle_gamma   90.00
#
_symmetry.space_group_name_H-M   'P 1'
#
loop_
_entity.id
_entity.type
_entity.pdbx_description
1 polymer ?
#
loop_
_entity_poly.entity_id
_entity_poly.type
_entity_poly.pdbx_seq_one_letter_code
_entity_poly.pdbx_strand_id
1 'polypeptide(L)'
;FVSKHTLILTASYGEGHNTAAKGLKAAFEGCLGMSASIHDPFPQAMGARYQSSRTDYLRIVNDFPLLWSGIYHLVDALPIGFAAPTLLDKMKRQLAATLREQRPDAILSVYPLYPYLLPDALALAGLRSVPILTVITDSITINSIWHRRRSDGFIVPNSQSADVLRDAGVPE
;
A
#
# COMPACT_ATOMS: atom_id res chain seq x y z
N PHE A 1 -22.44 1.34 -20.72
CA PHE A 1 -21.81 0.68 -19.58
C PHE A 1 -20.79 1.63 -18.99
N VAL A 2 -20.95 2.03 -17.72
CA VAL A 2 -19.89 2.79 -17.01
C VAL A 2 -18.79 1.77 -16.69
N SER A 3 -17.61 1.96 -17.27
CA SER A 3 -16.45 1.12 -16.95
C SER A 3 -16.08 1.35 -15.48
N LYS A 4 -15.99 0.27 -14.70
CA LYS A 4 -15.51 0.35 -13.32
C LYS A 4 -14.06 0.79 -13.29
N HIS A 5 -13.72 1.67 -12.34
CA HIS A 5 -12.38 2.21 -12.16
C HIS A 5 -11.73 1.72 -10.88
N THR A 6 -10.51 1.21 -10.98
CA THR A 6 -9.71 0.74 -9.85
C THR A 6 -8.51 1.65 -9.62
N LEU A 7 -8.36 2.15 -8.40
CA LEU A 7 -7.18 2.91 -7.97
C LEU A 7 -6.17 1.96 -7.33
N ILE A 8 -4.95 1.89 -7.88
CA ILE A 8 -3.85 1.08 -7.36
C ILE A 8 -2.86 2.01 -6.66
N LEU A 9 -2.68 1.82 -5.35
CA LEU A 9 -1.77 2.62 -4.53
C LEU A 9 -0.45 1.89 -4.34
N THR A 10 0.65 2.51 -4.77
CA THR A 10 2.01 1.99 -4.68
C THR A 10 2.93 2.93 -3.91
N ALA A 11 4.16 2.47 -3.60
CA ALA A 11 5.23 3.28 -3.06
C ALA A 11 6.53 2.97 -3.79
N SER A 12 7.14 3.97 -4.41
CA SER A 12 8.32 3.82 -5.27
C SER A 12 9.63 3.81 -4.49
N TYR A 13 9.65 3.22 -3.28
CA TYR A 13 10.88 3.01 -2.52
C TYR A 13 11.71 1.85 -3.09
N GLY A 14 11.06 0.81 -3.64
CA GLY A 14 11.68 -0.30 -4.36
C GLY A 14 10.86 -0.69 -5.58
N GLU A 15 11.42 -1.54 -6.44
CA GLU A 15 10.74 -1.92 -7.69
C GLU A 15 9.66 -3.00 -7.50
N GLY A 16 9.67 -3.73 -6.38
CA GLY A 16 8.70 -4.81 -6.13
C GLY A 16 7.26 -4.31 -6.14
N HIS A 17 6.96 -3.28 -5.37
CA HIS A 17 5.62 -2.68 -5.31
C HIS A 17 5.19 -2.08 -6.66
N ASN A 18 6.10 -1.39 -7.35
CA ASN A 18 5.82 -0.81 -8.65
C ASN A 18 5.56 -1.87 -9.72
N THR A 19 6.32 -2.96 -9.71
CA THR A 19 6.12 -4.09 -10.63
C THR A 19 4.77 -4.75 -10.39
N ALA A 20 4.40 -4.99 -9.13
CA ALA A 20 3.09 -5.53 -8.78
C ALA A 20 1.96 -4.58 -9.24
N ALA A 21 2.09 -3.28 -8.98
CA ALA A 21 1.10 -2.29 -9.41
C ALA A 21 0.91 -2.26 -10.94
N LYS A 22 2.00 -2.31 -11.71
CA LYS A 22 1.97 -2.36 -13.18
C LYS A 22 1.32 -3.65 -13.68
N GLY A 23 1.66 -4.79 -13.09
CA GLY A 23 1.06 -6.09 -13.43
C GLY A 23 -0.45 -6.12 -13.17
N LEU A 24 -0.87 -5.62 -12.02
CA LEU A 24 -2.29 -5.49 -11.67
C LEU A 24 -3.03 -4.58 -12.67
N LYS A 25 -2.48 -3.39 -12.97
CA LYS A 25 -3.08 -2.50 -13.96
C LYS A 25 -3.26 -3.19 -15.31
N ALA A 26 -2.23 -3.86 -15.82
CA ALA A 26 -2.30 -4.59 -17.08
C ALA A 26 -3.37 -5.70 -17.06
N ALA A 27 -3.51 -6.43 -15.93
CA ALA A 27 -4.52 -7.45 -15.77
C ALA A 27 -5.95 -6.86 -15.74
N PHE A 28 -6.18 -5.78 -15.03
CA PHE A 28 -7.49 -5.11 -14.98
C PHE A 28 -7.90 -4.59 -16.35
N GLU A 29 -7.00 -3.95 -17.07
CA GLU A 29 -7.29 -3.38 -18.41
C GLU A 29 -7.39 -4.46 -19.48
N GLY A 30 -6.45 -5.41 -19.50
CA GLY A 30 -6.35 -6.40 -20.56
C GLY A 30 -7.31 -7.58 -20.41
N CYS A 31 -7.52 -8.09 -19.18
CA CYS A 31 -8.30 -9.29 -18.94
C CYS A 31 -9.74 -9.00 -18.50
N LEU A 32 -9.96 -7.92 -17.76
CA LEU A 32 -11.25 -7.60 -17.15
C LEU A 32 -12.00 -6.46 -17.86
N GLY A 33 -11.34 -5.75 -18.79
CA GLY A 33 -11.93 -4.60 -19.49
C GLY A 33 -12.30 -3.44 -18.54
N MET A 34 -11.63 -3.36 -17.38
CA MET A 34 -11.83 -2.32 -16.36
C MET A 34 -10.74 -1.26 -16.50
N SER A 35 -11.04 -0.01 -16.15
CA SER A 35 -10.00 1.01 -16.09
C SER A 35 -9.22 0.92 -14.78
N ALA A 36 -7.91 1.18 -14.82
CA ALA A 36 -7.08 1.21 -13.62
C ALA A 36 -6.04 2.34 -13.68
N SER A 37 -5.85 3.03 -12.55
CA SER A 37 -4.80 4.04 -12.39
C SER A 37 -3.84 3.64 -11.28
N ILE A 38 -2.58 4.03 -11.42
CA ILE A 38 -1.55 3.85 -10.38
C ILE A 38 -1.24 5.21 -9.78
N HIS A 39 -1.19 5.28 -8.44
CA HIS A 39 -0.85 6.49 -7.72
C HIS A 39 0.13 6.20 -6.59
N ASP A 40 1.18 7.04 -6.49
CA ASP A 40 2.14 7.07 -5.39
C ASP A 40 2.07 8.44 -4.72
N PRO A 41 1.50 8.57 -3.51
CA PRO A 41 1.39 9.85 -2.82
C PRO A 41 2.69 10.31 -2.16
N PHE A 42 3.72 9.45 -2.01
CA PHE A 42 4.97 9.80 -1.31
C PHE A 42 5.72 10.97 -1.94
N PRO A 43 5.95 11.02 -3.27
CA PRO A 43 6.66 12.14 -3.89
C PRO A 43 6.03 13.50 -3.57
N GLN A 44 4.71 13.58 -3.62
CA GLN A 44 3.98 14.82 -3.34
C GLN A 44 3.98 15.17 -1.84
N ALA A 45 3.81 14.16 -0.96
CA ALA A 45 3.77 14.39 0.48
C ALA A 45 5.14 14.81 1.05
N MET A 46 6.22 14.25 0.54
CA MET A 46 7.59 14.48 0.99
C MET A 46 8.30 15.62 0.25
N GLY A 47 7.87 15.93 -0.99
CA GLY A 47 8.48 16.96 -1.80
C GLY A 47 9.97 16.72 -2.06
N ALA A 48 10.81 17.74 -1.86
CA ALA A 48 12.25 17.67 -2.13
C ALA A 48 12.98 16.56 -1.32
N ARG A 49 12.43 16.12 -0.19
CA ARG A 49 13.04 15.08 0.64
C ARG A 49 12.78 13.65 0.12
N TYR A 50 11.89 13.49 -0.84
CA TYR A 50 11.53 12.16 -1.34
C TYR A 50 12.73 11.41 -1.92
N GLN A 51 13.52 12.06 -2.77
CA GLN A 51 14.66 11.41 -3.43
C GLN A 51 15.74 10.99 -2.45
N SER A 52 16.09 11.85 -1.48
CA SER A 52 17.06 11.50 -0.43
C SER A 52 16.56 10.33 0.42
N SER A 53 15.30 10.35 0.86
CA SER A 53 14.74 9.25 1.65
C SER A 53 14.70 7.92 0.91
N ARG A 54 14.43 7.95 -0.40
CA ARG A 54 14.49 6.75 -1.26
C ARG A 54 15.91 6.22 -1.38
N THR A 55 16.88 7.11 -1.58
CA THR A 55 18.31 6.73 -1.65
C THR A 55 18.78 6.12 -0.34
N ASP A 56 18.45 6.75 0.79
CA ASP A 56 18.80 6.25 2.13
C ASP A 56 18.17 4.88 2.40
N TYR A 57 16.89 4.70 2.05
CA TYR A 57 16.21 3.41 2.16
C TYR A 57 16.92 2.32 1.35
N LEU A 58 17.20 2.56 0.06
CA LEU A 58 17.89 1.60 -0.81
C LEU A 58 19.29 1.27 -0.29
N ARG A 59 20.01 2.26 0.22
CA ARG A 59 21.33 2.05 0.84
C ARG A 59 21.22 1.17 2.08
N ILE A 60 20.26 1.43 2.98
CA ILE A 60 20.09 0.61 4.19
C ILE A 60 19.76 -0.83 3.80
N VAL A 61 18.85 -1.04 2.87
CA VAL A 61 18.43 -2.37 2.44
C VAL A 61 19.58 -3.15 1.80
N ASN A 62 20.39 -2.50 0.95
CA ASN A 62 21.43 -3.17 0.17
C ASN A 62 22.75 -3.31 0.93
N ASP A 63 23.16 -2.27 1.65
CA ASP A 63 24.51 -2.18 2.23
C ASP A 63 24.55 -2.57 3.72
N PHE A 64 23.39 -2.52 4.40
CA PHE A 64 23.30 -2.78 5.84
C PHE A 64 22.19 -3.78 6.20
N PRO A 65 22.28 -5.05 5.75
CA PRO A 65 21.19 -6.03 5.92
C PRO A 65 20.83 -6.32 7.39
N LEU A 66 21.82 -6.27 8.31
CA LEU A 66 21.54 -6.45 9.74
C LEU A 66 20.75 -5.26 10.34
N LEU A 67 21.08 -4.04 9.91
CA LEU A 67 20.34 -2.84 10.31
C LEU A 67 18.91 -2.91 9.74
N TRP A 68 18.76 -3.31 8.48
CA TRP A 68 17.45 -3.50 7.87
C TRP A 68 16.61 -4.55 8.62
N SER A 69 17.22 -5.70 8.97
CA SER A 69 16.54 -6.71 9.77
C SER A 69 16.07 -6.15 11.12
N GLY A 70 16.89 -5.37 11.81
CA GLY A 70 16.52 -4.69 13.04
C GLY A 70 15.33 -3.73 12.86
N ILE A 71 15.35 -2.91 11.79
CA ILE A 71 14.24 -2.00 11.45
C ILE A 71 12.97 -2.79 11.12
N TYR A 72 13.08 -3.87 10.36
CA TYR A 72 11.96 -4.73 9.97
C TYR A 72 11.26 -5.31 11.20
N HIS A 73 12.01 -5.86 12.16
CA HIS A 73 11.47 -6.37 13.43
C HIS A 73 10.92 -5.26 14.33
N LEU A 74 11.53 -4.07 14.30
CA LEU A 74 11.05 -2.92 15.07
C LEU A 74 9.69 -2.44 14.54
N VAL A 75 9.53 -2.36 13.21
CA VAL A 75 8.25 -2.02 12.56
C VAL A 75 7.19 -3.08 12.89
N ASP A 76 7.61 -4.35 12.98
CA ASP A 76 6.73 -5.44 13.38
C ASP A 76 6.27 -5.33 14.85
N ALA A 77 7.11 -4.81 15.72
CA ALA A 77 6.82 -4.67 17.16
C ALA A 77 6.07 -3.38 17.52
N LEU A 78 6.22 -2.31 16.73
CA LEU A 78 5.72 -0.98 17.08
C LEU A 78 4.41 -0.62 16.36
N PRO A 79 3.52 0.16 17.01
CA PRO A 79 2.39 0.75 16.30
C PRO A 79 2.86 1.81 15.29
N ILE A 80 2.16 1.94 14.16
CA ILE A 80 2.46 2.88 13.05
C ILE A 80 2.58 4.36 13.50
N GLY A 81 2.19 4.69 14.70
CA GLY A 81 2.32 6.04 15.27
C GLY A 81 3.74 6.62 15.35
N PHE A 82 4.77 5.85 15.01
CA PHE A 82 6.16 6.33 14.90
C PHE A 82 6.47 7.07 13.58
N ALA A 83 5.68 6.91 12.55
CA ALA A 83 5.81 7.74 11.36
C ALA A 83 5.44 9.19 11.72
N ALA A 84 6.23 10.16 11.26
CA ALA A 84 6.02 11.58 11.56
C ALA A 84 4.56 11.99 11.31
N PRO A 85 3.79 12.41 12.33
CA PRO A 85 2.35 12.69 12.19
C PRO A 85 2.05 13.67 11.06
N THR A 86 2.90 14.68 10.88
CA THR A 86 2.77 15.67 9.81
C THR A 86 2.88 15.07 8.40
N LEU A 87 3.70 14.04 8.22
CA LEU A 87 3.80 13.34 6.93
C LEU A 87 2.55 12.51 6.68
N LEU A 88 2.08 11.76 7.67
CA LEU A 88 0.87 10.96 7.56
C LEU A 88 -0.35 11.84 7.24
N ASP A 89 -0.47 13.00 7.87
CA ASP A 89 -1.55 13.94 7.59
C ASP A 89 -1.47 14.54 6.18
N LYS A 90 -0.26 14.81 5.68
CA LYS A 90 -0.08 15.22 4.28
C LYS A 90 -0.50 14.10 3.33
N MET A 91 -0.10 12.85 3.60
CA MET A 91 -0.49 11.70 2.78
C MET A 91 -2.00 11.47 2.79
N LYS A 92 -2.67 11.57 3.94
CA LYS A 92 -4.14 11.47 4.02
C LYS A 92 -4.83 12.53 3.17
N ARG A 93 -4.37 13.78 3.22
CA ARG A 93 -4.92 14.87 2.38
C ARG A 93 -4.68 14.64 0.89
N GLN A 94 -3.50 14.16 0.51
CA GLN A 94 -3.18 13.81 -0.88
C GLN A 94 -4.08 12.68 -1.38
N LEU A 95 -4.19 11.60 -0.60
CA LEU A 95 -5.09 10.49 -0.91
C LEU A 95 -6.54 10.97 -1.04
N ALA A 96 -7.02 11.83 -0.12
CA ALA A 96 -8.36 12.38 -0.19
C ALA A 96 -8.60 13.21 -1.46
N ALA A 97 -7.62 13.97 -1.92
CA ALA A 97 -7.70 14.72 -3.17
C ALA A 97 -7.83 13.77 -4.37
N THR A 98 -6.94 12.76 -4.46
CA THR A 98 -6.98 11.74 -5.52
C THR A 98 -8.30 10.96 -5.52
N LEU A 99 -8.81 10.60 -4.35
CA LEU A 99 -10.08 9.89 -4.21
C LEU A 99 -11.28 10.73 -4.66
N ARG A 100 -11.30 12.04 -4.38
CA ARG A 100 -12.34 12.96 -4.88
C ARG A 100 -12.32 13.08 -6.39
N GLU A 101 -11.13 13.18 -6.97
CA GLU A 101 -10.93 13.35 -8.41
C GLU A 101 -11.31 12.08 -9.17
N GLN A 102 -10.77 10.94 -8.74
CA GLN A 102 -10.89 9.69 -9.50
C GLN A 102 -12.16 8.89 -9.16
N ARG A 103 -12.73 9.06 -7.97
CA ARG A 103 -13.92 8.34 -7.49
C ARG A 103 -13.88 6.84 -7.83
N PRO A 104 -12.87 6.10 -7.36
CA PRO A 104 -12.69 4.71 -7.73
C PRO A 104 -13.81 3.83 -7.17
N ASP A 105 -14.14 2.75 -7.92
CA ASP A 105 -15.06 1.71 -7.47
C ASP A 105 -14.38 0.71 -6.52
N ALA A 106 -13.04 0.60 -6.59
CA ALA A 106 -12.23 -0.21 -5.69
C ALA A 106 -10.83 0.39 -5.53
N ILE A 107 -10.17 0.08 -4.41
CA ILE A 107 -8.80 0.49 -4.12
C ILE A 107 -7.96 -0.76 -3.89
N LEU A 108 -6.84 -0.89 -4.60
CA LEU A 108 -5.82 -1.90 -4.34
C LEU A 108 -4.60 -1.25 -3.70
N SER A 109 -4.24 -1.73 -2.51
CA SER A 109 -3.03 -1.30 -1.83
C SER A 109 -1.92 -2.33 -2.05
N VAL A 110 -0.85 -1.95 -2.76
CA VAL A 110 0.36 -2.78 -2.89
C VAL A 110 1.48 -2.34 -1.94
N TYR A 111 1.13 -1.54 -0.92
CA TYR A 111 2.06 -1.08 0.11
C TYR A 111 1.37 -1.09 1.49
N PRO A 112 2.01 -1.60 2.54
CA PRO A 112 1.34 -1.92 3.82
C PRO A 112 0.83 -0.71 4.61
N LEU A 113 1.28 0.51 4.29
CA LEU A 113 0.87 1.71 5.02
C LEU A 113 -0.55 2.19 4.67
N TYR A 114 -1.00 1.98 3.43
CA TYR A 114 -2.26 2.60 2.96
C TYR A 114 -3.51 2.12 3.69
N PRO A 115 -3.68 0.85 4.10
CA PRO A 115 -4.83 0.42 4.91
C PRO A 115 -4.99 1.20 6.23
N TYR A 116 -3.92 1.83 6.73
CA TYR A 116 -3.96 2.67 7.92
C TYR A 116 -4.39 4.11 7.64
N LEU A 117 -4.20 4.60 6.42
CA LEU A 117 -4.49 5.98 6.02
C LEU A 117 -5.84 6.11 5.31
N LEU A 118 -6.25 5.06 4.61
CA LEU A 118 -7.43 5.09 3.73
C LEU A 118 -8.74 5.38 4.46
N PRO A 119 -9.03 4.86 5.68
CA PRO A 119 -10.26 5.21 6.38
C PRO A 119 -10.42 6.73 6.58
N ASP A 120 -9.36 7.38 7.04
CA ASP A 120 -9.36 8.84 7.24
C ASP A 120 -9.42 9.59 5.90
N ALA A 121 -8.68 9.13 4.89
CA ALA A 121 -8.67 9.74 3.57
C ALA A 121 -10.04 9.64 2.87
N LEU A 122 -10.72 8.50 2.97
CA LEU A 122 -12.08 8.31 2.46
C LEU A 122 -13.07 9.23 3.17
N ALA A 123 -13.00 9.33 4.49
CA ALA A 123 -13.82 10.25 5.26
C ALA A 123 -13.59 11.71 4.85
N LEU A 124 -12.34 12.12 4.70
CA LEU A 124 -11.95 13.45 4.20
C LEU A 124 -12.43 13.69 2.76
N ALA A 125 -12.46 12.64 1.93
CA ALA A 125 -12.95 12.73 0.56
C ALA A 125 -14.49 12.80 0.48
N GLY A 126 -15.20 12.50 1.57
CA GLY A 126 -16.66 12.37 1.56
C GLY A 126 -17.15 11.10 0.84
N LEU A 127 -16.29 10.10 0.72
CA LEU A 127 -16.60 8.82 0.10
C LEU A 127 -16.87 7.78 1.19
N ARG A 128 -17.89 6.95 0.97
CA ARG A 128 -18.24 5.84 1.86
C ARG A 128 -18.21 4.54 1.09
N SER A 129 -17.75 3.47 1.76
CA SER A 129 -17.87 2.09 1.27
C SER A 129 -17.15 1.79 -0.06
N VAL A 130 -15.97 2.35 -0.29
CA VAL A 130 -15.10 1.91 -1.38
C VAL A 130 -14.32 0.69 -0.90
N PRO A 131 -14.43 -0.49 -1.56
CA PRO A 131 -13.69 -1.69 -1.18
C PRO A 131 -12.18 -1.47 -1.23
N ILE A 132 -11.48 -1.95 -0.19
CA ILE A 132 -10.03 -1.89 -0.09
C ILE A 132 -9.48 -3.31 -0.09
N LEU A 133 -8.69 -3.64 -1.10
CA LEU A 133 -7.97 -4.91 -1.19
C LEU A 133 -6.48 -4.67 -0.97
N THR A 134 -5.86 -5.47 -0.10
CA THR A 134 -4.42 -5.43 0.14
C THR A 134 -3.73 -6.51 -0.67
N VAL A 135 -2.79 -6.11 -1.52
CA VAL A 135 -1.95 -7.01 -2.33
C VAL A 135 -0.60 -7.12 -1.65
N ILE A 136 -0.34 -8.26 -1.04
CA ILE A 136 0.91 -8.51 -0.32
C ILE A 136 1.99 -8.87 -1.34
N THR A 137 3.06 -8.10 -1.36
CA THR A 137 4.21 -8.32 -2.26
C THR A 137 5.34 -9.08 -1.58
N ASP A 138 5.29 -9.22 -0.25
CA ASP A 138 6.22 -10.04 0.52
C ASP A 138 5.89 -11.51 0.33
N SER A 139 6.90 -12.36 0.27
CA SER A 139 6.74 -13.80 0.11
C SER A 139 7.22 -14.53 1.35
N ILE A 140 6.40 -15.44 1.89
CA ILE A 140 6.69 -16.33 3.02
C ILE A 140 6.82 -15.59 4.37
N THR A 141 7.76 -14.65 4.50
CA THR A 141 7.93 -13.82 5.70
C THR A 141 7.13 -12.55 5.56
N ILE A 142 5.90 -12.54 6.06
CA ILE A 142 5.01 -11.39 5.96
C ILE A 142 5.06 -10.61 7.28
N ASN A 143 5.50 -9.34 7.21
CA ASN A 143 5.46 -8.45 8.35
C ASN A 143 4.01 -8.19 8.79
N SER A 144 3.74 -8.19 10.07
CA SER A 144 2.38 -8.01 10.62
C SER A 144 1.72 -6.68 10.22
N ILE A 145 2.50 -5.68 9.81
CA ILE A 145 1.98 -4.41 9.28
C ILE A 145 1.02 -4.61 8.10
N TRP A 146 1.21 -5.68 7.29
CA TRP A 146 0.37 -5.98 6.16
C TRP A 146 -1.07 -6.34 6.52
N HIS A 147 -1.29 -6.97 7.68
CA HIS A 147 -2.59 -7.53 8.06
C HIS A 147 -3.14 -7.05 9.40
N ARG A 148 -2.40 -6.22 10.16
CA ARG A 148 -2.91 -5.61 11.42
C ARG A 148 -4.13 -4.72 11.21
N ARG A 149 -4.29 -4.14 10.03
CA ARG A 149 -5.49 -3.39 9.65
C ARG A 149 -6.35 -4.21 8.71
N ARG A 150 -7.63 -4.18 8.95
CA ARG A 150 -8.60 -4.86 8.10
C ARG A 150 -8.61 -4.25 6.71
N SER A 151 -8.55 -5.12 5.72
CA SER A 151 -8.94 -4.88 4.33
C SER A 151 -10.17 -5.74 4.04
N ASP A 152 -10.90 -5.40 3.00
CA ASP A 152 -12.05 -6.21 2.56
C ASP A 152 -11.60 -7.53 1.92
N GLY A 153 -10.32 -7.65 1.58
CA GLY A 153 -9.69 -8.88 1.14
C GLY A 153 -8.18 -8.73 0.98
N PHE A 154 -7.50 -9.87 0.87
CA PHE A 154 -6.06 -9.96 0.67
C PHE A 154 -5.75 -10.77 -0.58
N ILE A 155 -4.80 -10.30 -1.36
CA ILE A 155 -4.23 -11.01 -2.51
C ILE A 155 -2.79 -11.33 -2.17
N VAL A 156 -2.42 -12.59 -2.24
CA VAL A 156 -1.11 -13.09 -1.86
C VAL A 156 -0.45 -13.84 -3.02
N PRO A 157 0.90 -13.91 -3.08
CA PRO A 157 1.61 -14.50 -4.21
C PRO A 157 1.50 -16.03 -4.29
N ASN A 158 1.24 -16.70 -3.17
CA ASN A 158 1.20 -18.17 -3.11
C ASN A 158 0.42 -18.68 -1.89
N SER A 159 0.18 -20.00 -1.85
CA SER A 159 -0.56 -20.66 -0.76
C SER A 159 0.15 -20.58 0.59
N GLN A 160 1.49 -20.62 0.61
CA GLN A 160 2.25 -20.49 1.87
C GLN A 160 2.03 -19.13 2.51
N SER A 161 1.99 -18.06 1.71
CA SER A 161 1.64 -16.72 2.19
C SER A 161 0.20 -16.64 2.70
N ALA A 162 -0.73 -17.37 2.07
CA ALA A 162 -2.10 -17.48 2.57
C ALA A 162 -2.17 -18.22 3.91
N ASP A 163 -1.39 -19.28 4.09
CA ASP A 163 -1.29 -20.01 5.36
C ASP A 163 -0.81 -19.10 6.50
N VAL A 164 0.24 -18.29 6.25
CA VAL A 164 0.75 -17.31 7.22
C VAL A 164 -0.34 -16.33 7.66
N LEU A 165 -1.17 -15.85 6.73
CA LEU A 165 -2.27 -14.94 7.06
C LEU A 165 -3.38 -15.65 7.88
N ARG A 166 -3.72 -16.89 7.53
CA ARG A 166 -4.70 -17.69 8.29
C ARG A 166 -4.22 -17.94 9.72
N ASP A 167 -2.94 -18.32 9.89
CA ASP A 167 -2.32 -18.52 11.21
C ASP A 167 -2.29 -17.22 12.03
N ALA A 168 -2.20 -16.06 11.36
CA ALA A 168 -2.31 -14.75 12.00
C ALA A 168 -3.77 -14.32 12.28
N GLY A 169 -4.78 -15.17 11.99
CA GLY A 169 -6.19 -14.91 12.26
C GLY A 169 -6.90 -14.04 11.23
N VAL A 170 -6.35 -13.90 10.03
CA VAL A 170 -7.04 -13.24 8.90
C VAL A 170 -8.12 -14.20 8.38
N PRO A 171 -9.41 -13.79 8.33
CA PRO A 171 -10.47 -14.64 7.79
C PRO A 171 -10.27 -14.96 6.31
N GLU A 172 -10.82 -16.12 5.89
CA GLU A 172 -10.87 -16.52 4.47
C GLU A 172 -11.77 -15.62 3.64
#